data_cbebbea35fd888de392a273482a75e27
#
_entry.id   cbebbea35fd888de392a273482a75e27
#
_cell.length_a   1.000
_cell.length_b   1.000
_cell.length_c   1.000
_cell.angle_alpha   90.00
_cell.angle_beta   90.00
_cell.angle_gamma   90.00
#
_symmetry.space_group_name_H-M   'P 1'
#
loop_
_entity.id
_entity.type
_entity.pdbx_description
1 polymer ?
#
loop_
_entity_poly.entity_id
_entity_poly.type
_entity_poly.pdbx_seq_one_letter_code
_entity_poly.pdbx_strand_id
1 'polypeptide(L)'
;MSDEEWERFLPESVAGAAGAPVELSARARSLERRSRQSPRRPGGRRRVGWYVTGFLAVVALLGVALFPQRIVGWFGGGGQETAPLAAESERPRTAPGAEPELRPTLTEPFRGSPAARWADGAAGITVPAARATGWMDKAQVARALAQSKEFLVAAGLDSHVLRGERPSKAIAVLNPRQQDVQRYLRAALSAKTPTPETDPLLLFSRFRPDQARLVGDVVKTRGRLSYREGRRGAVEVTADVTFVYPVTPAEGGGEVLRTIVRREVVMSWDDPSKVITEPGTMSLLSYALDMTNGGCSAPTGYFVPPFGNTQHPDQAHRLDPYDRSKPLDKNSGARPATGNCATATRS
;
A
#
# COMPACT_ATOMS: atom_id res chain seq x y z
N MET A 1 -10.99 -49.77 -0.81
CA MET A 1 -11.81 -49.95 -2.02
C MET A 1 -10.84 -50.40 -3.11
N SER A 2 -11.02 -51.59 -3.65
CA SER A 2 -10.16 -52.14 -4.70
C SER A 2 -10.61 -51.59 -6.08
N ASP A 3 -9.69 -51.63 -7.06
CA ASP A 3 -10.01 -51.17 -8.43
C ASP A 3 -11.19 -51.92 -9.04
N GLU A 4 -11.40 -53.19 -8.62
CA GLU A 4 -12.55 -54.02 -9.03
C GLU A 4 -13.90 -53.53 -8.44
N GLU A 5 -13.90 -52.90 -7.27
CA GLU A 5 -15.09 -52.33 -6.68
C GLU A 5 -15.47 -51.01 -7.39
N TRP A 6 -14.47 -50.26 -7.87
CA TRP A 6 -14.67 -49.03 -8.62
C TRP A 6 -15.21 -49.31 -10.03
N GLU A 7 -14.76 -50.30 -10.74
CA GLU A 7 -15.26 -50.65 -12.05
C GLU A 7 -16.73 -51.13 -12.05
N ARG A 8 -17.18 -51.69 -10.91
CA ARG A 8 -18.57 -52.12 -10.75
C ARG A 8 -19.52 -50.96 -10.46
N PHE A 9 -19.00 -49.87 -9.92
CA PHE A 9 -19.79 -48.66 -9.58
C PHE A 9 -20.10 -47.78 -10.80
N LEU A 10 -19.25 -47.79 -11.81
CA LEU A 10 -19.38 -46.94 -12.99
C LEU A 10 -20.62 -47.20 -13.87
N PRO A 11 -21.05 -48.46 -14.13
CA PRO A 11 -22.25 -48.70 -14.95
C PRO A 11 -23.57 -48.35 -14.22
N GLU A 12 -23.64 -48.43 -12.90
CA GLU A 12 -24.84 -48.07 -12.12
C GLU A 12 -25.07 -46.57 -12.03
N SER A 13 -24.00 -45.77 -12.05
CA SER A 13 -24.11 -44.30 -11.99
C SER A 13 -24.51 -43.64 -13.31
N VAL A 14 -24.35 -44.36 -14.44
CA VAL A 14 -24.70 -43.86 -15.78
C VAL A 14 -26.14 -44.27 -16.17
N ALA A 15 -26.72 -45.30 -15.58
CA ALA A 15 -28.11 -45.66 -15.77
C ALA A 15 -28.98 -44.79 -14.89
N GLY A 16 -29.46 -43.65 -15.45
CA GLY A 16 -30.39 -42.74 -14.76
C GLY A 16 -31.60 -43.50 -14.22
N ALA A 17 -32.02 -43.20 -12.98
CA ALA A 17 -33.13 -43.82 -12.31
C ALA A 17 -34.39 -43.74 -13.20
N ALA A 18 -34.97 -44.92 -13.53
CA ALA A 18 -36.20 -45.02 -14.27
C ALA A 18 -37.34 -44.38 -13.47
N GLY A 19 -37.86 -43.22 -13.96
CA GLY A 19 -38.94 -42.48 -13.31
C GLY A 19 -38.59 -41.05 -12.85
N ALA A 20 -37.38 -40.54 -13.14
CA ALA A 20 -37.03 -39.15 -12.84
C ALA A 20 -37.85 -38.18 -13.71
N PRO A 21 -38.49 -37.12 -13.15
CA PRO A 21 -39.22 -36.13 -13.94
C PRO A 21 -38.25 -35.42 -14.89
N VAL A 22 -38.66 -35.27 -16.14
CA VAL A 22 -37.88 -34.53 -17.17
C VAL A 22 -37.76 -33.07 -16.76
N GLU A 23 -36.56 -32.62 -16.42
CA GLU A 23 -36.30 -31.21 -16.16
C GLU A 23 -36.40 -30.38 -17.44
N LEU A 24 -37.33 -29.41 -17.44
CA LEU A 24 -37.46 -28.42 -18.51
C LEU A 24 -36.23 -27.52 -18.55
N SER A 25 -35.63 -27.34 -19.72
CA SER A 25 -34.47 -26.48 -19.92
C SER A 25 -34.71 -25.05 -19.44
N ALA A 26 -33.66 -24.32 -19.01
CA ALA A 26 -33.75 -22.94 -18.56
C ALA A 26 -34.43 -22.02 -19.57
N ARG A 27 -34.37 -22.34 -20.84
CA ARG A 27 -35.05 -21.62 -21.96
C ARG A 27 -36.57 -21.85 -21.98
N ALA A 28 -37.04 -23.03 -21.63
CA ALA A 28 -38.47 -23.32 -21.53
C ALA A 28 -39.11 -22.62 -20.32
N ARG A 29 -38.41 -22.54 -19.18
CA ARG A 29 -38.84 -21.79 -17.98
C ARG A 29 -38.93 -20.29 -18.22
N SER A 30 -38.06 -19.73 -19.05
CA SER A 30 -38.09 -18.29 -19.38
C SER A 30 -39.26 -17.90 -20.33
N LEU A 31 -39.68 -18.80 -21.20
CA LEU A 31 -40.80 -18.58 -22.10
C LEU A 31 -42.17 -18.66 -21.37
N GLU A 32 -42.28 -19.56 -20.40
CA GLU A 32 -43.51 -19.71 -19.59
C GLU A 32 -43.73 -18.53 -18.64
N ARG A 33 -42.68 -17.89 -18.15
CA ARG A 33 -42.78 -16.63 -17.39
C ARG A 33 -43.24 -15.45 -18.25
N ARG A 34 -42.91 -15.43 -19.54
CA ARG A 34 -43.32 -14.36 -20.46
C ARG A 34 -44.79 -14.43 -20.87
N SER A 35 -45.42 -15.61 -20.90
CA SER A 35 -46.81 -15.78 -21.28
C SER A 35 -47.84 -15.43 -20.20
N ARG A 36 -47.40 -15.26 -18.93
CA ARG A 36 -48.30 -14.90 -17.81
C ARG A 36 -48.41 -13.40 -17.52
N GLN A 37 -47.75 -12.55 -18.31
CA GLN A 37 -47.89 -11.09 -18.20
C GLN A 37 -48.86 -10.55 -19.25
N SER A 38 -50.14 -10.55 -18.97
CA SER A 38 -51.16 -9.86 -19.75
C SER A 38 -51.18 -8.36 -19.42
N PRO A 39 -51.34 -7.48 -20.42
CA PRO A 39 -51.27 -6.04 -20.21
C PRO A 39 -52.58 -5.50 -19.63
N ARG A 40 -52.53 -4.85 -18.46
CA ARG A 40 -53.58 -3.96 -17.98
C ARG A 40 -53.33 -2.53 -18.43
N ARG A 41 -54.34 -1.95 -19.09
CA ARG A 41 -54.40 -0.59 -19.63
C ARG A 41 -54.36 0.50 -18.56
N PRO A 42 -53.97 1.74 -18.91
CA PRO A 42 -53.60 2.79 -17.97
C PRO A 42 -54.79 3.68 -17.57
N GLY A 43 -54.81 4.06 -16.30
CA GLY A 43 -55.70 5.10 -15.81
C GLY A 43 -55.10 5.75 -14.56
N GLY A 44 -54.83 7.04 -14.63
CA GLY A 44 -54.46 7.79 -13.43
C GLY A 44 -53.15 8.59 -13.51
N ARG A 45 -53.12 9.59 -14.37
CA ARG A 45 -52.08 10.65 -14.35
C ARG A 45 -52.25 11.60 -13.17
N ARG A 46 -51.16 12.06 -12.62
CA ARG A 46 -50.93 13.21 -11.70
C ARG A 46 -50.93 12.87 -10.21
N ARG A 47 -49.78 12.45 -9.72
CA ARG A 47 -49.20 12.82 -8.40
C ARG A 47 -47.87 12.11 -8.08
N VAL A 48 -47.42 11.17 -8.96
CA VAL A 48 -46.18 10.41 -8.73
C VAL A 48 -44.92 11.22 -9.08
N GLY A 49 -44.99 12.20 -9.99
CA GLY A 49 -43.86 12.99 -10.43
C GLY A 49 -43.19 13.82 -9.30
N TRP A 50 -43.96 14.28 -8.35
CA TRP A 50 -43.43 15.10 -7.23
C TRP A 50 -42.64 14.27 -6.20
N TYR A 51 -43.04 13.02 -5.97
CA TYR A 51 -42.33 12.14 -5.04
C TYR A 51 -41.03 11.62 -5.66
N VAL A 52 -40.99 11.37 -6.97
CA VAL A 52 -39.76 10.94 -7.66
C VAL A 52 -38.76 12.09 -7.73
N THR A 53 -39.22 13.32 -7.98
CA THR A 53 -38.34 14.50 -7.99
C THR A 53 -37.81 14.81 -6.58
N GLY A 54 -38.66 14.69 -5.55
CA GLY A 54 -38.25 14.84 -4.16
C GLY A 54 -37.25 13.79 -3.70
N PHE A 55 -37.44 12.52 -4.09
CA PHE A 55 -36.54 11.42 -3.76
C PHE A 55 -35.19 11.59 -4.44
N LEU A 56 -35.15 11.99 -5.71
CA LEU A 56 -33.90 12.28 -6.43
C LEU A 56 -33.13 13.48 -5.81
N ALA A 57 -33.84 14.51 -5.36
CA ALA A 57 -33.25 15.65 -4.68
C ALA A 57 -32.65 15.24 -3.31
N VAL A 58 -33.32 14.39 -2.54
CA VAL A 58 -32.79 13.88 -1.26
C VAL A 58 -31.59 12.97 -1.46
N VAL A 59 -31.62 12.10 -2.48
CA VAL A 59 -30.47 11.25 -2.81
C VAL A 59 -29.27 12.09 -3.27
N ALA A 60 -29.51 13.14 -4.05
CA ALA A 60 -28.46 14.09 -4.46
C ALA A 60 -27.87 14.85 -3.26
N LEU A 61 -28.74 15.33 -2.33
CA LEU A 61 -28.29 16.01 -1.11
C LEU A 61 -27.55 15.07 -0.14
N LEU A 62 -27.98 13.80 -0.03
CA LEU A 62 -27.25 12.79 0.74
C LEU A 62 -25.89 12.47 0.09
N GLY A 63 -25.81 12.42 -1.22
CA GLY A 63 -24.55 12.26 -1.96
C GLY A 63 -23.58 13.42 -1.69
N VAL A 64 -24.10 14.64 -1.59
CA VAL A 64 -23.29 15.84 -1.24
C VAL A 64 -22.81 15.79 0.21
N ALA A 65 -23.67 15.34 1.14
CA ALA A 65 -23.35 15.27 2.57
C ALA A 65 -22.38 14.13 2.92
N LEU A 66 -22.45 13.01 2.20
CA LEU A 66 -21.61 11.84 2.45
C LEU A 66 -20.27 11.86 1.70
N PHE A 67 -20.14 12.65 0.62
CA PHE A 67 -18.94 12.74 -0.20
C PHE A 67 -18.59 14.19 -0.57
N PRO A 68 -18.29 15.08 0.41
CA PRO A 68 -18.04 16.50 0.13
C PRO A 68 -16.83 16.73 -0.79
N GLN A 69 -15.87 15.82 -0.80
CA GLN A 69 -14.65 15.99 -1.60
C GLN A 69 -14.80 15.71 -3.10
N ARG A 70 -15.88 15.03 -3.53
CA ARG A 70 -16.11 14.74 -4.96
C ARG A 70 -16.78 15.88 -5.74
N ILE A 71 -17.40 16.82 -5.05
CA ILE A 71 -18.21 17.89 -5.70
C ILE A 71 -17.43 19.19 -5.84
N VAL A 72 -16.43 19.45 -4.99
CA VAL A 72 -15.56 20.64 -5.11
C VAL A 72 -14.79 20.66 -6.44
N GLY A 73 -14.51 19.50 -7.04
CA GLY A 73 -13.85 19.40 -8.35
C GLY A 73 -14.72 19.78 -9.55
N TRP A 74 -16.04 19.87 -9.40
CA TRP A 74 -16.93 20.14 -10.55
C TRP A 74 -17.32 21.61 -10.73
N PHE A 75 -17.17 22.43 -9.71
CA PHE A 75 -17.51 23.86 -9.75
C PHE A 75 -16.31 24.82 -9.72
N GLY A 76 -15.07 24.31 -9.63
CA GLY A 76 -13.85 25.11 -9.71
C GLY A 76 -13.34 25.17 -11.16
N GLY A 77 -13.75 26.17 -11.88
CA GLY A 77 -13.27 26.44 -13.25
C GLY A 77 -11.78 26.80 -13.26
N GLY A 78 -11.02 26.25 -14.21
CA GLY A 78 -9.68 26.69 -14.60
C GLY A 78 -8.54 26.13 -13.78
N GLY A 79 -8.36 24.84 -13.77
CA GLY A 79 -7.17 24.20 -13.20
C GLY A 79 -6.69 23.09 -14.13
N GLN A 80 -5.38 23.00 -14.27
CA GLN A 80 -4.66 21.94 -14.93
C GLN A 80 -5.39 20.60 -14.81
N GLU A 81 -5.61 19.92 -15.93
CA GLU A 81 -6.08 18.55 -15.94
C GLU A 81 -5.12 17.70 -15.08
N THR A 82 -5.52 17.44 -13.85
CA THR A 82 -4.79 16.54 -12.97
C THR A 82 -4.82 15.17 -13.63
N ALA A 83 -3.68 14.73 -14.16
CA ALA A 83 -3.56 13.40 -14.73
C ALA A 83 -4.09 12.35 -13.74
N PRO A 84 -4.86 11.35 -14.19
CA PRO A 84 -5.42 10.34 -13.30
C PRO A 84 -4.30 9.63 -12.53
N LEU A 85 -4.56 9.29 -11.26
CA LEU A 85 -3.62 8.53 -10.45
C LEU A 85 -3.26 7.20 -11.11
N ALA A 86 -1.98 6.84 -11.07
CA ALA A 86 -1.53 5.56 -11.60
C ALA A 86 -2.05 4.38 -10.76
N ALA A 87 -2.52 3.32 -11.42
CA ALA A 87 -2.89 2.08 -10.75
C ALA A 87 -1.67 1.42 -10.08
N GLU A 88 -1.87 0.67 -9.00
CA GLU A 88 -0.76 -0.02 -8.31
C GLU A 88 0.03 -0.96 -9.25
N SER A 89 -0.67 -1.63 -10.17
CA SER A 89 -0.05 -2.54 -11.15
C SER A 89 0.60 -1.82 -12.33
N GLU A 90 0.37 -0.52 -12.50
CA GLU A 90 0.93 0.25 -13.61
C GLU A 90 2.42 0.51 -13.36
N ARG A 91 3.25 -0.01 -14.24
CA ARG A 91 4.71 0.20 -14.18
C ARG A 91 5.11 1.37 -15.07
N PRO A 92 5.98 2.29 -14.59
CA PRO A 92 6.57 3.30 -15.46
C PRO A 92 7.36 2.64 -16.59
N ARG A 93 7.11 3.03 -17.83
CA ARG A 93 7.79 2.46 -19.00
C ARG A 93 9.18 3.03 -19.19
N THR A 94 9.41 4.23 -18.71
CA THR A 94 10.69 4.94 -18.81
C THR A 94 11.01 5.63 -17.50
N ALA A 95 12.29 5.69 -17.15
CA ALA A 95 12.74 6.52 -16.05
C ALA A 95 12.51 8.01 -16.38
N PRO A 96 12.35 8.88 -15.35
CA PRO A 96 12.16 10.32 -15.55
C PRO A 96 13.27 10.93 -16.42
N GLY A 97 12.93 11.90 -17.26
CA GLY A 97 13.87 12.61 -18.13
C GLY A 97 14.90 13.43 -17.35
N ALA A 98 16.09 13.60 -17.90
CA ALA A 98 17.14 14.45 -17.32
C ALA A 98 17.04 15.93 -17.75
N GLU A 99 16.01 16.28 -18.53
CA GLU A 99 15.82 17.63 -19.06
C GLU A 99 15.55 18.64 -17.93
N PRO A 100 16.11 19.88 -18.01
CA PRO A 100 15.93 20.89 -16.97
C PRO A 100 14.46 21.21 -16.67
N GLU A 101 13.60 21.14 -17.67
CA GLU A 101 12.16 21.37 -17.57
C GLU A 101 11.43 20.30 -16.71
N LEU A 102 12.02 19.14 -16.55
CA LEU A 102 11.50 18.02 -15.77
C LEU A 102 12.08 17.95 -14.35
N ARG A 103 12.92 18.91 -13.94
CA ARG A 103 13.50 18.94 -12.61
C ARG A 103 12.43 19.30 -11.56
N PRO A 104 12.49 18.72 -10.37
CA PRO A 104 11.62 19.11 -9.26
C PRO A 104 11.89 20.54 -8.84
N THR A 105 10.84 21.24 -8.39
CA THR A 105 10.92 22.60 -7.83
C THR A 105 10.21 22.62 -6.48
N LEU A 106 10.37 23.73 -5.73
CA LEU A 106 9.66 23.88 -4.46
C LEU A 106 8.13 23.94 -4.64
N THR A 107 7.64 24.37 -5.80
CA THR A 107 6.19 24.44 -6.10
C THR A 107 5.68 23.14 -6.75
N GLU A 108 6.54 22.43 -7.48
CA GLU A 108 6.22 21.18 -8.18
C GLU A 108 7.23 20.08 -7.81
N PRO A 109 7.23 19.61 -6.57
CA PRO A 109 8.30 18.72 -6.07
C PRO A 109 8.30 17.33 -6.73
N PHE A 110 7.24 16.95 -7.42
CA PHE A 110 7.13 15.66 -8.13
C PHE A 110 7.22 15.79 -9.66
N ARG A 111 7.51 16.98 -10.17
CA ARG A 111 7.62 17.25 -11.61
C ARG A 111 8.64 16.32 -12.25
N GLY A 112 8.29 15.75 -13.43
CA GLY A 112 9.14 14.81 -14.16
C GLY A 112 9.29 13.41 -13.53
N SER A 113 8.60 13.13 -12.44
CA SER A 113 8.63 11.83 -11.75
C SER A 113 7.38 11.02 -12.03
N PRO A 114 7.47 9.68 -12.19
CA PRO A 114 6.30 8.81 -12.16
C PRO A 114 5.45 8.99 -10.90
N ALA A 115 6.06 9.36 -9.78
CA ALA A 115 5.37 9.60 -8.53
C ALA A 115 4.41 10.80 -8.57
N ALA A 116 4.50 11.71 -9.54
CA ALA A 116 3.53 12.79 -9.72
C ALA A 116 2.08 12.26 -9.84
N ARG A 117 1.91 11.07 -10.40
CA ARG A 117 0.62 10.39 -10.59
C ARG A 117 0.25 9.41 -9.46
N TRP A 118 1.06 9.32 -8.42
CA TRP A 118 0.77 8.44 -7.28
C TRP A 118 -0.14 9.14 -6.27
N ALA A 119 -0.81 8.34 -5.46
CA ALA A 119 -1.65 8.86 -4.40
C ALA A 119 -0.82 9.47 -3.27
N ASP A 120 -1.44 10.37 -2.53
CA ASP A 120 -0.83 11.05 -1.40
C ASP A 120 -0.90 10.21 -0.13
N GLY A 121 0.22 10.09 0.55
CA GLY A 121 0.32 9.48 1.86
C GLY A 121 -0.35 8.09 1.96
N ALA A 122 -1.15 7.91 2.99
CA ALA A 122 -1.83 6.65 3.28
C ALA A 122 -2.76 6.15 2.15
N ALA A 123 -3.26 7.04 1.28
CA ALA A 123 -4.13 6.66 0.17
C ALA A 123 -3.40 5.79 -0.87
N GLY A 124 -2.08 5.92 -0.97
CA GLY A 124 -1.26 5.10 -1.87
C GLY A 124 -0.99 3.67 -1.40
N ILE A 125 -1.44 3.30 -0.21
CA ILE A 125 -1.30 1.94 0.33
C ILE A 125 -2.62 1.19 0.18
N THR A 126 -2.68 0.28 -0.79
CA THR A 126 -3.88 -0.52 -1.05
C THR A 126 -3.98 -1.69 -0.07
N VAL A 127 -5.20 -1.93 0.42
CA VAL A 127 -5.51 -3.00 1.35
C VAL A 127 -6.46 -3.97 0.66
N PRO A 128 -6.17 -5.28 0.65
CA PRO A 128 -7.03 -6.28 0.03
C PRO A 128 -8.31 -6.50 0.83
N ALA A 129 -9.33 -7.05 0.18
CA ALA A 129 -10.55 -7.46 0.85
C ALA A 129 -10.26 -8.57 1.89
N ALA A 130 -10.74 -8.40 3.11
CA ALA A 130 -10.55 -9.36 4.19
C ALA A 130 -11.41 -10.62 3.99
N ARG A 131 -10.82 -11.77 4.29
CA ARG A 131 -11.47 -13.08 4.37
C ARG A 131 -10.98 -13.79 5.63
N ALA A 132 -11.76 -14.66 6.20
CA ALA A 132 -11.31 -15.50 7.31
C ALA A 132 -10.05 -16.28 6.89
N THR A 133 -9.02 -16.24 7.73
CA THR A 133 -7.70 -16.80 7.42
C THR A 133 -7.01 -17.22 8.71
N GLY A 134 -6.48 -18.45 8.73
CA GLY A 134 -5.85 -19.01 9.91
C GLY A 134 -6.81 -19.00 11.11
N TRP A 135 -6.35 -18.46 12.24
CA TRP A 135 -7.16 -18.40 13.45
C TRP A 135 -8.15 -17.20 13.49
N MET A 136 -8.04 -16.27 12.54
CA MET A 136 -8.83 -15.04 12.50
C MET A 136 -10.08 -15.18 11.64
N ASP A 137 -11.21 -14.69 12.14
CA ASP A 137 -12.39 -14.44 11.34
C ASP A 137 -12.20 -13.23 10.39
N LYS A 138 -13.18 -12.99 9.51
CA LYS A 138 -13.12 -11.89 8.55
C LYS A 138 -12.95 -10.51 9.20
N ALA A 139 -13.60 -10.27 10.34
CA ALA A 139 -13.53 -8.97 11.03
C ALA A 139 -12.17 -8.78 11.71
N GLN A 140 -11.61 -9.85 12.25
CA GLN A 140 -10.27 -9.86 12.85
C GLN A 140 -9.20 -9.62 11.77
N VAL A 141 -9.28 -10.29 10.61
CA VAL A 141 -8.38 -10.05 9.47
C VAL A 141 -8.49 -8.60 8.99
N ALA A 142 -9.70 -8.04 8.90
CA ALA A 142 -9.87 -6.64 8.51
C ALA A 142 -9.16 -5.67 9.48
N ARG A 143 -9.26 -5.92 10.79
CA ARG A 143 -8.54 -5.14 11.81
C ARG A 143 -7.02 -5.31 11.70
N ALA A 144 -6.53 -6.53 11.52
CA ALA A 144 -5.12 -6.82 11.33
C ALA A 144 -4.54 -6.08 10.13
N LEU A 145 -5.23 -6.08 9.00
CA LEU A 145 -4.84 -5.34 7.81
C LEU A 145 -4.85 -3.82 8.04
N ALA A 146 -5.86 -3.29 8.72
CA ALA A 146 -5.93 -1.87 9.07
C ALA A 146 -4.75 -1.46 9.97
N GLN A 147 -4.47 -2.19 11.03
CA GLN A 147 -3.36 -1.92 11.95
C GLN A 147 -1.99 -2.11 11.26
N SER A 148 -1.86 -3.07 10.34
CA SER A 148 -0.66 -3.22 9.51
C SER A 148 -0.44 -1.97 8.63
N LYS A 149 -1.50 -1.41 8.05
CA LYS A 149 -1.42 -0.13 7.32
C LYS A 149 -1.08 1.03 8.24
N GLU A 150 -1.68 1.12 9.43
CA GLU A 150 -1.38 2.15 10.43
C GLU A 150 0.09 2.12 10.86
N PHE A 151 0.66 0.92 11.03
CA PHE A 151 2.10 0.78 11.29
C PHE A 151 2.94 1.44 10.19
N LEU A 152 2.65 1.16 8.92
CA LEU A 152 3.39 1.74 7.79
C LEU A 152 3.23 3.26 7.72
N VAL A 153 2.04 3.77 8.00
CA VAL A 153 1.76 5.21 8.05
C VAL A 153 2.53 5.86 9.20
N ALA A 154 2.47 5.28 10.40
CA ALA A 154 3.19 5.80 11.57
C ALA A 154 4.72 5.70 11.43
N ALA A 155 5.22 4.71 10.69
CA ALA A 155 6.64 4.49 10.47
C ALA A 155 7.24 5.35 9.34
N GLY A 156 6.44 5.66 8.30
CA GLY A 156 6.92 6.28 7.08
C GLY A 156 6.31 7.65 6.75
N LEU A 157 5.20 8.04 7.37
CA LEU A 157 4.46 9.25 7.01
C LEU A 157 4.18 10.18 8.20
N ASP A 158 4.39 9.74 9.44
CA ASP A 158 4.21 10.61 10.61
C ASP A 158 5.26 11.73 10.59
N SER A 159 4.80 12.99 10.56
CA SER A 159 5.67 14.16 10.45
C SER A 159 6.67 14.31 11.60
N HIS A 160 6.34 13.83 12.79
CA HIS A 160 7.24 13.82 13.94
C HIS A 160 8.36 12.79 13.74
N VAL A 161 8.01 11.59 13.28
CA VAL A 161 8.98 10.52 12.97
C VAL A 161 9.89 10.97 11.82
N LEU A 162 9.33 11.59 10.78
CA LEU A 162 10.11 12.14 9.67
C LEU A 162 11.12 13.19 10.13
N ARG A 163 10.84 13.96 11.17
CA ARG A 163 11.78 14.90 11.80
C ARG A 163 12.70 14.26 12.85
N GLY A 164 12.72 12.94 12.95
CA GLY A 164 13.63 12.22 13.82
C GLY A 164 13.11 11.93 15.23
N GLU A 165 11.86 12.26 15.54
CA GLU A 165 11.26 11.92 16.83
C GLU A 165 11.04 10.40 16.99
N ARG A 166 10.73 9.98 18.21
CA ARG A 166 10.51 8.56 18.51
C ARG A 166 9.22 8.07 17.85
N PRO A 167 9.24 6.97 17.10
CA PRO A 167 8.07 6.42 16.38
C PRO A 167 7.12 5.66 17.32
N SER A 168 6.62 6.32 18.36
CA SER A 168 5.88 5.68 19.46
C SER A 168 4.61 4.97 19.00
N LYS A 169 3.89 5.55 18.02
CA LYS A 169 2.68 4.94 17.46
C LYS A 169 2.98 3.64 16.71
N ALA A 170 4.07 3.63 15.91
CA ALA A 170 4.48 2.43 15.20
C ALA A 170 4.97 1.35 16.16
N ILE A 171 5.69 1.73 17.22
CA ILE A 171 6.19 0.78 18.22
C ILE A 171 5.03 0.16 19.02
N ALA A 172 3.97 0.90 19.30
CA ALA A 172 2.85 0.45 20.11
C ALA A 172 2.09 -0.75 19.53
N VAL A 173 2.14 -0.97 18.22
CA VAL A 173 1.50 -2.11 17.56
C VAL A 173 2.41 -3.33 17.42
N LEU A 174 3.70 -3.20 17.79
CA LEU A 174 4.65 -4.31 17.76
C LEU A 174 4.55 -5.15 19.04
N ASN A 175 4.63 -6.47 18.89
CA ASN A 175 4.57 -7.41 19.99
C ASN A 175 5.69 -7.15 21.03
N PRO A 176 5.35 -6.70 22.26
CA PRO A 176 6.36 -6.43 23.28
C PRO A 176 7.07 -7.70 23.79
N ARG A 177 6.52 -8.87 23.50
CA ARG A 177 7.10 -10.17 23.87
C ARG A 177 8.12 -10.68 22.85
N GLN A 178 8.23 -10.06 21.69
CA GLN A 178 9.23 -10.41 20.66
C GLN A 178 10.60 -9.83 21.02
N GLN A 179 11.44 -10.60 21.70
CA GLN A 179 12.66 -10.16 22.34
C GLN A 179 13.72 -9.61 21.36
N ASP A 180 13.84 -10.20 20.16
CA ASP A 180 14.78 -9.77 19.12
C ASP A 180 14.40 -8.39 18.57
N VAL A 181 13.13 -8.16 18.27
CA VAL A 181 12.62 -6.86 17.84
C VAL A 181 12.75 -5.81 18.94
N GLN A 182 12.45 -6.17 20.20
CA GLN A 182 12.63 -5.25 21.32
C GLN A 182 14.10 -4.86 21.54
N ARG A 183 15.05 -5.78 21.34
CA ARG A 183 16.50 -5.47 21.36
C ARG A 183 16.88 -4.54 20.22
N TYR A 184 16.41 -4.85 18.99
CA TYR A 184 16.64 -3.98 17.85
C TYR A 184 16.10 -2.56 18.10
N LEU A 185 14.86 -2.41 18.55
CA LEU A 185 14.27 -1.09 18.81
C LEU A 185 15.04 -0.28 19.86
N ARG A 186 15.50 -0.94 20.95
CA ARG A 186 16.34 -0.28 21.95
C ARG A 186 17.67 0.18 21.35
N ALA A 187 18.36 -0.68 20.61
CA ALA A 187 19.63 -0.34 19.98
C ALA A 187 19.44 0.76 18.93
N ALA A 188 18.46 0.61 18.02
CA ALA A 188 18.20 1.53 16.92
C ALA A 188 17.85 2.96 17.39
N LEU A 189 17.12 3.09 18.50
CA LEU A 189 16.60 4.39 18.94
C LEU A 189 17.44 5.05 20.04
N SER A 190 18.46 4.36 20.58
CA SER A 190 19.35 4.91 21.61
C SER A 190 20.80 5.08 21.15
N ALA A 191 21.22 4.40 20.09
CA ALA A 191 22.60 4.48 19.62
C ALA A 191 22.89 5.83 18.96
N LYS A 192 24.01 6.46 19.33
CA LYS A 192 24.52 7.65 18.65
C LYS A 192 25.01 7.32 17.24
N THR A 193 25.55 6.12 17.06
CA THR A 193 26.03 5.59 15.78
C THR A 193 25.45 4.19 15.62
N PRO A 194 24.38 4.01 14.85
CA PRO A 194 23.81 2.69 14.58
C PRO A 194 24.76 1.86 13.70
N THR A 195 24.64 0.54 13.78
CA THR A 195 25.23 -0.38 12.80
C THR A 195 24.23 -0.64 11.67
N PRO A 196 24.63 -1.26 10.55
CA PRO A 196 23.71 -1.63 9.50
C PRO A 196 22.51 -2.46 10.01
N GLU A 197 22.73 -3.34 11.00
CA GLU A 197 21.70 -4.22 11.57
C GLU A 197 20.81 -3.48 12.58
N THR A 198 21.28 -2.38 13.13
CA THR A 198 20.57 -1.56 14.12
C THR A 198 20.16 -0.20 13.58
N ASP A 199 20.23 0.00 12.25
CA ASP A 199 19.80 1.26 11.63
C ASP A 199 18.27 1.41 11.75
N PRO A 200 17.77 2.45 12.44
CA PRO A 200 16.34 2.69 12.52
C PRO A 200 15.66 2.89 11.16
N LEU A 201 16.42 3.24 10.11
CA LEU A 201 15.90 3.35 8.74
C LEU A 201 15.37 2.04 8.18
N LEU A 202 15.74 0.90 8.74
CA LEU A 202 15.17 -0.39 8.34
C LEU A 202 13.64 -0.42 8.50
N LEU A 203 13.11 0.26 9.53
CA LEU A 203 11.68 0.32 9.80
C LEU A 203 11.08 1.72 9.67
N PHE A 204 11.83 2.77 9.97
CA PHE A 204 11.32 4.14 10.12
C PHE A 204 11.97 5.09 9.11
N SER A 205 11.21 6.04 8.59
CA SER A 205 11.75 7.08 7.72
C SER A 205 12.04 8.34 8.53
N ARG A 206 13.31 8.77 8.51
CA ARG A 206 13.80 9.86 9.37
C ARG A 206 14.77 10.75 8.60
N PHE A 207 14.60 12.06 8.73
CA PHE A 207 15.52 13.10 8.26
C PHE A 207 16.01 13.91 9.45
N ARG A 208 17.23 14.42 9.34
CA ARG A 208 17.74 15.37 10.33
C ARG A 208 17.21 16.77 10.01
N PRO A 209 16.51 17.43 10.94
CA PRO A 209 15.91 18.74 10.70
C PRO A 209 16.92 19.83 10.37
N ASP A 210 18.18 19.67 10.84
CA ASP A 210 19.30 20.55 10.57
C ASP A 210 19.96 20.31 9.20
N GLN A 211 19.60 19.27 8.48
CA GLN A 211 20.19 18.92 7.17
C GLN A 211 19.17 18.96 6.05
N ALA A 212 17.97 18.42 6.29
CA ALA A 212 16.95 18.31 5.28
C ALA A 212 15.55 18.54 5.86
N ARG A 213 14.67 19.15 5.06
CA ARG A 213 13.25 19.32 5.37
C ARG A 213 12.40 18.89 4.18
N LEU A 214 11.20 18.41 4.45
CA LEU A 214 10.23 18.10 3.41
C LEU A 214 9.81 19.39 2.67
N VAL A 215 9.56 19.25 1.37
CA VAL A 215 8.94 20.29 0.53
C VAL A 215 7.43 20.07 0.57
N GLY A 216 6.73 20.97 1.25
CA GLY A 216 5.30 20.81 1.52
C GLY A 216 4.99 19.68 2.49
N ASP A 217 3.72 19.25 2.51
CA ASP A 217 3.20 18.24 3.44
C ASP A 217 2.87 16.90 2.76
N VAL A 218 3.19 16.77 1.47
CA VAL A 218 2.81 15.61 0.66
C VAL A 218 3.98 14.67 0.49
N VAL A 219 3.78 13.41 0.82
CA VAL A 219 4.64 12.28 0.45
C VAL A 219 3.86 11.41 -0.52
N LYS A 220 4.39 11.19 -1.71
CA LYS A 220 3.77 10.27 -2.67
C LYS A 220 4.05 8.85 -2.29
N THR A 221 3.02 8.02 -2.33
CA THR A 221 3.10 6.63 -1.88
C THR A 221 2.47 5.71 -2.91
N ARG A 222 3.05 4.55 -3.08
CA ARG A 222 2.50 3.48 -3.89
C ARG A 222 2.86 2.13 -3.29
N GLY A 223 1.85 1.34 -2.95
CA GLY A 223 2.09 0.05 -2.36
C GLY A 223 0.83 -0.73 -2.06
N ARG A 224 1.02 -1.95 -1.64
CA ARG A 224 -0.06 -2.86 -1.32
C ARG A 224 0.29 -3.75 -0.15
N LEU A 225 -0.76 -4.18 0.54
CA LEU A 225 -0.72 -5.30 1.45
C LEU A 225 -1.22 -6.56 0.74
N SER A 226 -0.66 -7.68 1.09
CA SER A 226 -1.19 -9.01 0.82
C SER A 226 -1.17 -9.82 2.10
N TYR A 227 -1.96 -10.87 2.20
CA TYR A 227 -1.94 -11.73 3.38
C TYR A 227 -2.21 -13.18 3.03
N ARG A 228 -1.77 -14.06 3.89
CA ARG A 228 -1.96 -15.50 3.80
C ARG A 228 -1.99 -16.14 5.19
N GLU A 229 -2.37 -17.41 5.26
CA GLU A 229 -2.14 -18.19 6.45
C GLU A 229 -0.64 -18.47 6.61
N GLY A 230 -0.14 -18.26 7.80
CA GLY A 230 1.22 -18.48 8.20
C GLY A 230 1.37 -19.71 9.13
N ARG A 231 2.52 -19.79 9.78
CA ARG A 231 2.82 -20.87 10.72
C ARG A 231 1.85 -20.85 11.90
N ARG A 232 1.46 -22.04 12.38
CA ARG A 232 0.53 -22.24 13.51
C ARG A 232 -0.83 -21.54 13.34
N GLY A 233 -1.23 -21.32 12.07
CA GLY A 233 -2.48 -20.65 11.76
C GLY A 233 -2.43 -19.12 11.89
N ALA A 234 -1.28 -18.49 12.10
CA ALA A 234 -1.14 -17.05 12.13
C ALA A 234 -1.63 -16.41 10.81
N VAL A 235 -1.97 -15.13 10.85
CA VAL A 235 -2.19 -14.35 9.62
C VAL A 235 -0.93 -13.56 9.31
N GLU A 236 -0.23 -13.96 8.25
CA GLU A 236 0.94 -13.25 7.75
C GLU A 236 0.52 -12.16 6.78
N VAL A 237 0.86 -10.91 7.07
CA VAL A 237 0.64 -9.75 6.21
C VAL A 237 1.97 -9.28 5.63
N THR A 238 2.08 -9.29 4.32
CA THR A 238 3.22 -8.71 3.61
C THR A 238 2.84 -7.34 3.06
N ALA A 239 3.60 -6.34 3.41
CA ALA A 239 3.52 -4.99 2.87
C ALA A 239 4.72 -4.72 1.97
N ASP A 240 4.46 -4.25 0.74
CA ASP A 240 5.48 -3.76 -0.18
C ASP A 240 5.08 -2.35 -0.60
N VAL A 241 5.78 -1.35 -0.09
CA VAL A 241 5.40 0.07 -0.21
C VAL A 241 6.60 0.91 -0.58
N THR A 242 6.42 1.78 -1.57
CA THR A 242 7.39 2.81 -1.98
C THR A 242 6.88 4.18 -1.54
N PHE A 243 7.74 4.93 -0.85
CA PHE A 243 7.52 6.31 -0.41
C PHE A 243 8.46 7.22 -1.19
N VAL A 244 7.97 8.37 -1.62
CA VAL A 244 8.76 9.40 -2.31
C VAL A 244 8.66 10.69 -1.51
N TYR A 245 9.76 11.05 -0.87
CA TYR A 245 9.90 12.22 -0.02
C TYR A 245 10.58 13.34 -0.79
N PRO A 246 9.87 14.41 -1.16
CA PRO A 246 10.51 15.59 -1.73
C PRO A 246 11.19 16.37 -0.60
N VAL A 247 12.48 16.60 -0.72
CA VAL A 247 13.28 17.25 0.31
C VAL A 247 14.11 18.39 -0.26
N THR A 248 14.40 19.37 0.57
CA THR A 248 15.28 20.50 0.29
C THR A 248 16.27 20.67 1.45
N PRO A 249 17.46 21.28 1.24
CA PRO A 249 18.37 21.60 2.33
C PRO A 249 17.67 22.41 3.42
N ALA A 250 18.01 22.14 4.69
CA ALA A 250 17.44 22.87 5.83
C ALA A 250 17.75 24.37 5.76
N GLU A 251 18.96 24.71 5.28
CA GLU A 251 19.44 26.09 5.11
C GLU A 251 18.72 26.87 3.98
N GLY A 252 17.92 26.17 3.14
CA GLY A 252 17.31 26.72 1.95
C GLY A 252 18.14 26.48 0.70
N GLY A 253 17.95 27.28 -0.38
CA GLY A 253 18.74 27.16 -1.62
C GLY A 253 17.95 26.73 -2.84
N GLY A 254 16.69 26.35 -2.69
CA GLY A 254 15.80 26.03 -3.82
C GLY A 254 16.03 24.68 -4.50
N GLU A 255 17.11 23.96 -4.16
CA GLU A 255 17.33 22.60 -4.65
C GLU A 255 16.29 21.65 -4.04
N VAL A 256 15.68 20.85 -4.89
CA VAL A 256 14.74 19.80 -4.48
C VAL A 256 15.26 18.44 -4.95
N LEU A 257 15.38 17.52 -4.02
CA LEU A 257 15.67 16.11 -4.31
C LEU A 257 14.49 15.24 -3.86
N ARG A 258 14.37 14.07 -4.43
CA ARG A 258 13.43 13.05 -3.99
C ARG A 258 14.18 11.87 -3.40
N THR A 259 14.05 11.68 -2.08
CA THR A 259 14.46 10.45 -1.43
C THR A 259 13.37 9.41 -1.68
N ILE A 260 13.72 8.32 -2.35
CA ILE A 260 12.79 7.26 -2.71
C ILE A 260 13.13 6.03 -1.88
N VAL A 261 12.12 5.50 -1.18
CA VAL A 261 12.30 4.40 -0.23
C VAL A 261 11.28 3.32 -0.52
N ARG A 262 11.72 2.15 -0.96
CA ARG A 262 10.88 0.96 -1.02
C ARG A 262 11.14 0.10 0.21
N ARG A 263 10.09 -0.32 0.88
CA ARG A 263 10.15 -1.13 2.08
C ARG A 263 9.22 -2.33 1.96
N GLU A 264 9.77 -3.52 2.19
CA GLU A 264 9.00 -4.74 2.37
C GLU A 264 9.01 -5.10 3.85
N VAL A 265 7.83 -5.33 4.42
CA VAL A 265 7.68 -5.76 5.82
C VAL A 265 6.73 -6.94 5.88
N VAL A 266 7.17 -8.02 6.50
CA VAL A 266 6.33 -9.19 6.77
C VAL A 266 5.97 -9.21 8.24
N MET A 267 4.69 -9.12 8.53
CA MET A 267 4.09 -9.01 9.85
C MET A 267 3.28 -10.27 10.13
N SER A 268 3.35 -10.79 11.35
CA SER A 268 2.58 -11.95 11.80
C SER A 268 1.59 -11.53 12.88
N TRP A 269 0.33 -11.87 12.67
CA TRP A 269 -0.74 -11.77 13.65
C TRP A 269 -0.96 -13.16 14.24
N ASP A 270 -0.26 -13.40 15.33
CA ASP A 270 -0.14 -14.70 15.94
C ASP A 270 -1.39 -15.08 16.76
N ASP A 271 -1.69 -16.38 16.82
CA ASP A 271 -2.73 -16.95 17.69
C ASP A 271 -2.22 -16.98 19.14
N PRO A 272 -2.81 -16.18 20.06
CA PRO A 272 -2.38 -16.13 21.46
C PRO A 272 -2.49 -17.46 22.20
N SER A 273 -3.29 -18.40 21.68
CA SER A 273 -3.40 -19.74 22.26
C SER A 273 -2.20 -20.64 21.93
N LYS A 274 -1.41 -20.28 20.91
CA LYS A 274 -0.31 -21.10 20.36
C LYS A 274 1.06 -20.43 20.45
N VAL A 275 1.09 -19.12 20.60
CA VAL A 275 2.33 -18.31 20.58
C VAL A 275 2.27 -17.27 21.68
N ILE A 276 3.39 -17.03 22.36
CA ILE A 276 3.50 -15.94 23.35
C ILE A 276 3.47 -14.61 22.61
N THR A 277 2.32 -13.97 22.63
CA THR A 277 2.09 -12.66 22.02
C THR A 277 1.15 -11.83 22.90
N GLU A 278 1.20 -10.52 22.73
CA GLU A 278 0.23 -9.62 23.34
C GLU A 278 -0.97 -9.46 22.38
N PRO A 279 -2.21 -9.71 22.80
CA PRO A 279 -3.38 -9.54 21.95
C PRO A 279 -3.46 -8.15 21.32
N GLY A 280 -3.75 -8.08 20.03
CA GLY A 280 -3.83 -6.80 19.30
C GLY A 280 -2.48 -6.24 18.85
N THR A 281 -1.39 -6.99 19.03
CA THR A 281 -0.06 -6.63 18.53
C THR A 281 0.41 -7.62 17.46
N MET A 282 1.38 -7.22 16.67
CA MET A 282 1.95 -8.03 15.60
C MET A 282 3.43 -8.30 15.84
N SER A 283 3.91 -9.47 15.40
CA SER A 283 5.32 -9.82 15.35
C SER A 283 5.90 -9.46 13.98
N LEU A 284 7.14 -8.98 13.94
CA LEU A 284 7.87 -8.77 12.69
C LEU A 284 8.62 -10.06 12.31
N LEU A 285 8.37 -10.57 11.11
CA LEU A 285 9.05 -11.76 10.59
C LEU A 285 10.26 -11.40 9.74
N SER A 286 10.12 -10.39 8.90
CA SER A 286 11.22 -9.85 8.10
C SER A 286 10.93 -8.41 7.67
N TYR A 287 11.98 -7.68 7.39
CA TYR A 287 11.91 -6.36 6.79
C TYR A 287 13.12 -6.15 5.89
N ALA A 288 12.90 -5.48 4.77
CA ALA A 288 13.91 -5.12 3.80
C ALA A 288 13.68 -3.69 3.34
N LEU A 289 14.76 -3.01 3.03
CA LEU A 289 14.78 -1.61 2.61
C LEU A 289 15.64 -1.47 1.36
N ASP A 290 15.10 -0.81 0.35
CA ASP A 290 15.86 -0.24 -0.75
C ASP A 290 15.61 1.27 -0.80
N MET A 291 16.66 2.06 -1.03
CA MET A 291 16.54 3.51 -1.06
C MET A 291 17.45 4.14 -2.11
N THR A 292 16.96 5.24 -2.62
CA THR A 292 17.66 6.08 -3.57
C THR A 292 17.65 7.52 -3.06
N ASN A 293 18.78 8.23 -3.21
CA ASN A 293 18.97 9.58 -2.66
C ASN A 293 18.76 9.66 -1.14
N GLY A 294 18.98 8.57 -0.43
CA GLY A 294 18.90 8.51 1.04
C GLY A 294 20.25 8.61 1.73
N GLY A 295 21.33 8.76 0.97
CA GLY A 295 22.71 8.79 1.45
C GLY A 295 23.40 7.42 1.36
N CYS A 296 24.72 7.47 1.16
CA CYS A 296 25.59 6.31 0.93
C CYS A 296 26.69 6.13 2.00
N SER A 297 26.71 6.99 2.99
CA SER A 297 27.65 6.92 4.11
C SER A 297 27.28 5.85 5.12
N ALA A 298 28.12 5.64 6.10
CA ALA A 298 27.84 4.79 7.25
C ALA A 298 26.47 5.09 7.86
N PRO A 299 25.77 4.12 8.47
CA PRO A 299 24.47 4.33 9.06
C PRO A 299 24.49 5.47 10.08
N THR A 300 23.60 6.43 9.91
CA THR A 300 23.44 7.57 10.83
C THR A 300 22.09 7.53 11.56
N GLY A 301 21.23 6.60 11.17
CA GLY A 301 19.84 6.55 11.63
C GLY A 301 18.93 7.56 10.94
N TYR A 302 19.44 8.25 9.91
CA TYR A 302 18.72 9.26 9.13
C TYR A 302 19.03 9.14 7.65
N PHE A 303 18.09 9.51 6.80
CA PHE A 303 18.38 9.76 5.41
C PHE A 303 19.25 11.01 5.26
N VAL A 304 20.25 10.90 4.40
CA VAL A 304 21.22 11.97 4.09
C VAL A 304 21.15 12.26 2.58
N PRO A 305 20.20 13.09 2.12
CA PRO A 305 20.09 13.42 0.71
C PRO A 305 21.36 14.11 0.20
N PRO A 306 21.89 13.72 -0.98
CA PRO A 306 23.15 14.24 -1.51
C PRO A 306 22.96 15.60 -2.19
N PHE A 307 22.59 16.64 -1.45
CA PHE A 307 22.45 18.00 -1.97
C PHE A 307 23.78 18.54 -2.51
N GLY A 308 23.71 19.39 -3.55
CA GLY A 308 24.87 20.00 -4.17
C GLY A 308 25.78 19.02 -4.94
N ASN A 309 25.44 17.73 -4.96
CA ASN A 309 26.24 16.75 -5.65
C ASN A 309 25.90 16.72 -7.14
N THR A 310 26.73 17.35 -7.94
CA THR A 310 26.63 17.35 -9.42
C THR A 310 27.30 16.14 -10.06
N GLN A 311 27.89 15.22 -9.26
CA GLN A 311 28.51 14.04 -9.82
C GLN A 311 27.45 13.16 -10.49
N HIS A 312 27.60 12.98 -11.78
CA HIS A 312 26.82 12.02 -12.54
C HIS A 312 27.18 10.63 -12.05
N PRO A 313 26.23 9.85 -11.51
CA PRO A 313 26.53 8.49 -11.09
C PRO A 313 27.00 7.68 -12.29
N ASP A 314 27.98 6.85 -12.03
CA ASP A 314 28.51 5.91 -13.03
C ASP A 314 27.35 5.12 -13.66
N GLN A 315 27.32 5.04 -14.99
CA GLN A 315 26.18 4.43 -15.72
C GLN A 315 25.92 2.97 -15.33
N ALA A 316 26.93 2.31 -14.78
CA ALA A 316 26.87 0.91 -14.37
C ALA A 316 25.95 0.62 -13.16
N HIS A 317 25.57 1.65 -12.38
CA HIS A 317 24.77 1.49 -11.14
C HIS A 317 23.42 2.21 -11.20
N ARG A 318 22.86 2.41 -12.40
CA ARG A 318 21.55 3.02 -12.57
C ARG A 318 20.44 2.03 -12.22
N LEU A 319 19.85 2.16 -11.06
CA LEU A 319 18.60 1.48 -10.70
C LEU A 319 17.40 2.39 -11.00
N ASP A 320 16.36 1.81 -11.57
CA ASP A 320 15.06 2.46 -11.63
C ASP A 320 14.40 2.34 -10.25
N PRO A 321 14.35 3.41 -9.44
CA PRO A 321 13.82 3.36 -8.09
C PRO A 321 12.31 3.13 -8.04
N TYR A 322 11.65 3.20 -9.19
CA TYR A 322 10.22 2.96 -9.35
C TYR A 322 9.92 1.53 -9.82
N ASP A 323 10.96 0.73 -10.14
CA ASP A 323 10.78 -0.67 -10.54
C ASP A 323 10.48 -1.56 -9.34
N ARG A 324 9.26 -2.06 -9.28
CA ARG A 324 8.77 -2.98 -8.26
C ARG A 324 8.57 -4.41 -8.79
N SER A 325 9.10 -4.72 -9.99
CA SER A 325 8.94 -6.03 -10.62
C SER A 325 9.70 -7.14 -9.91
N LYS A 326 10.76 -6.80 -9.18
CA LYS A 326 11.59 -7.74 -8.42
C LYS A 326 11.30 -7.62 -6.94
N PRO A 327 11.28 -8.74 -6.19
CA PRO A 327 11.25 -8.69 -4.73
C PRO A 327 12.49 -7.95 -4.22
N LEU A 328 12.37 -7.33 -3.04
CA LEU A 328 13.55 -6.80 -2.37
C LEU A 328 14.45 -7.97 -1.92
N ASP A 329 15.75 -7.79 -2.08
CA ASP A 329 16.70 -8.72 -1.49
C ASP A 329 16.62 -8.59 0.04
N LYS A 330 16.32 -9.69 0.71
CA LYS A 330 16.21 -9.75 2.17
C LYS A 330 17.52 -9.42 2.89
N ASN A 331 18.63 -9.46 2.16
CA ASN A 331 19.94 -9.04 2.63
C ASN A 331 20.24 -7.57 2.33
N SER A 332 19.39 -6.87 1.58
CA SER A 332 19.60 -5.46 1.21
C SER A 332 19.39 -4.48 2.38
N GLY A 333 18.91 -4.95 3.52
CA GLY A 333 18.89 -4.17 4.77
C GLY A 333 20.28 -3.82 5.32
N ALA A 334 21.29 -4.59 4.98
CA ALA A 334 22.67 -4.21 5.22
C ALA A 334 23.13 -3.34 4.05
N ARG A 335 23.26 -2.02 4.27
CA ARG A 335 23.98 -1.16 3.33
C ARG A 335 25.31 -1.84 3.01
N PRO A 336 25.68 -2.03 1.73
CA PRO A 336 26.98 -2.55 1.41
C PRO A 336 28.03 -1.63 2.07
N ALA A 337 28.88 -2.22 2.88
CA ALA A 337 29.95 -1.51 3.59
C ALA A 337 30.96 -0.83 2.65
N THR A 338 30.82 -1.04 1.35
CA THR A 338 31.70 -0.51 0.30
C THR A 338 30.89 -0.03 -0.90
N GLY A 339 30.76 1.26 -1.04
CA GLY A 339 30.80 2.03 -2.28
C GLY A 339 29.68 1.89 -3.32
N ASN A 340 28.79 0.93 -3.26
CA ASN A 340 27.80 0.68 -4.31
C ASN A 340 26.40 1.21 -3.97
N CYS A 341 26.31 2.47 -3.62
CA CYS A 341 25.02 3.11 -3.50
C CYS A 341 24.49 3.49 -4.89
N ALA A 342 23.35 2.92 -5.27
CA ALA A 342 22.66 3.37 -6.46
C ALA A 342 22.13 4.80 -6.24
N THR A 343 22.60 5.72 -7.03
CA THR A 343 22.00 7.05 -7.16
C THR A 343 21.00 7.00 -8.28
N ALA A 344 19.73 7.33 -7.99
CA ALA A 344 18.78 7.49 -9.08
C ALA A 344 19.18 8.70 -9.89
N THR A 345 19.50 8.48 -11.12
CA THR A 345 19.84 9.54 -12.07
C THR A 345 18.68 10.45 -12.40
N ARG A 346 17.49 10.14 -11.93
CA ARG A 346 16.24 10.82 -12.30
C ARG A 346 15.20 10.69 -11.19
N SER A 347 15.55 11.17 -10.05
CA SER A 347 14.58 11.30 -8.96
C SER A 347 13.92 12.66 -8.98
#